data_5d73bafd87d4c5f3f392a6c462fdb1fc
#
_entry.id   5d73bafd87d4c5f3f392a6c462fdb1fc
#
_cell.length_a   1.000
_cell.length_b   1.000
_cell.length_c   1.000
_cell.angle_alpha   90.00
_cell.angle_beta   90.00
_cell.angle_gamma   90.00
#
_symmetry.space_group_name_H-M   'P 1'
#
loop_
_entity.id
_entity.type
_entity.pdbx_description
1 polymer ?
#
loop_
_entity_poly.entity_id
_entity_poly.type
_entity_poly.pdbx_seq_one_letter_code
_entity_poly.pdbx_strand_id
1 'polypeptide(L)'
;MNYKITSDSTCDLSCEQAERYSIGILPLYVQLGDRTYQDGVDIFPDDIYQHITAGGALATTAAVNLSDYVRAFSALSRKYDFVIHICISQEFSCCYQNACLAAAEYENVYVVDSRNLSTGHGLVVLEAVRCAEEGMEPSRIVEHLQECTAHVDASFILSRLDYMQKGGRCSSVAVLGANLLKLRPAIEVKDGRMGVCKKYRGTFEACVKAYIKDRLQGKTQLDLRRVFITHSGVPDEIIETAKAAVLSYQNFEEICVTRAGCTVSSHCGPGTIGVLFLYER
;
A
#
# COMPACT_ATOMS: atom_id res chain seq x y z
N MET A 1 2.13 -10.78 -26.30
CA MET A 1 3.40 -10.86 -25.56
C MET A 1 3.16 -11.61 -24.25
N ASN A 2 4.11 -12.46 -23.85
CA ASN A 2 4.05 -13.16 -22.57
C ASN A 2 4.72 -12.29 -21.51
N TYR A 3 3.97 -11.79 -20.55
CA TYR A 3 4.46 -10.82 -19.57
C TYR A 3 4.37 -11.31 -18.12
N LYS A 4 5.08 -10.65 -17.23
CA LYS A 4 4.93 -10.80 -15.79
C LYS A 4 4.91 -9.46 -15.10
N ILE A 5 3.82 -9.21 -14.36
CA ILE A 5 3.75 -8.09 -13.43
C ILE A 5 4.13 -8.62 -12.05
N THR A 6 5.00 -7.88 -11.37
CA THR A 6 5.45 -8.20 -10.00
C THR A 6 5.39 -6.95 -9.14
N SER A 7 5.28 -7.16 -7.84
CA SER A 7 5.28 -6.09 -6.86
C SER A 7 6.01 -6.53 -5.59
N ASP A 8 6.42 -5.60 -4.76
CA ASP A 8 6.76 -5.94 -3.39
C ASP A 8 5.50 -6.14 -2.52
N SER A 9 5.65 -6.74 -1.34
CA SER A 9 4.51 -7.12 -0.48
C SER A 9 3.68 -5.94 0.04
N THR A 10 4.21 -4.72 -0.06
CA THR A 10 3.51 -3.52 0.44
C THR A 10 2.38 -3.04 -0.47
N CYS A 11 2.08 -3.73 -1.57
CA CYS A 11 0.91 -3.42 -2.40
C CYS A 11 -0.42 -3.77 -1.71
N ASP A 12 -0.38 -4.57 -0.65
CA ASP A 12 -1.53 -5.00 0.17
C ASP A 12 -2.72 -5.58 -0.64
N LEU A 13 -2.43 -6.08 -1.85
CA LEU A 13 -3.40 -6.86 -2.61
C LEU A 13 -3.64 -8.19 -1.91
N SER A 14 -4.89 -8.64 -1.88
CA SER A 14 -5.20 -9.94 -1.28
C SER A 14 -4.55 -11.07 -2.08
N CYS A 15 -4.34 -12.25 -1.44
CA CYS A 15 -3.85 -13.44 -2.12
C CYS A 15 -4.72 -13.79 -3.33
N GLU A 16 -6.05 -13.68 -3.17
CA GLU A 16 -7.01 -13.91 -4.25
C GLU A 16 -6.79 -12.96 -5.44
N GLN A 17 -6.56 -11.67 -5.17
CA GLN A 17 -6.26 -10.68 -6.22
C GLN A 17 -4.91 -10.97 -6.89
N ALA A 18 -3.87 -11.28 -6.09
CA ALA A 18 -2.55 -11.62 -6.64
C ALA A 18 -2.60 -12.88 -7.53
N GLU A 19 -3.35 -13.91 -7.13
CA GLU A 19 -3.57 -15.12 -7.91
C GLU A 19 -4.40 -14.84 -9.16
N ARG A 20 -5.54 -14.16 -9.03
CA ARG A 20 -6.45 -13.82 -10.14
C ARG A 20 -5.74 -13.09 -11.27
N TYR A 21 -4.88 -12.15 -10.93
CA TYR A 21 -4.14 -11.34 -11.89
C TYR A 21 -2.72 -11.85 -12.15
N SER A 22 -2.38 -13.03 -11.63
CA SER A 22 -1.05 -13.64 -11.79
C SER A 22 0.11 -12.70 -11.40
N ILE A 23 -0.08 -11.88 -10.36
CA ILE A 23 0.93 -10.94 -9.86
C ILE A 23 1.96 -11.71 -9.01
N GLY A 24 3.25 -11.50 -9.27
CA GLY A 24 4.32 -12.04 -8.43
C GLY A 24 4.63 -11.09 -7.27
N ILE A 25 4.64 -11.60 -6.04
CA ILE A 25 4.95 -10.78 -4.85
C ILE A 25 6.35 -11.12 -4.35
N LEU A 26 7.18 -10.08 -4.17
CA LEU A 26 8.47 -10.15 -3.52
C LEU A 26 8.33 -9.61 -2.09
N PRO A 27 8.46 -10.47 -1.06
CA PRO A 27 8.18 -10.06 0.32
C PRO A 27 9.28 -9.15 0.87
N LEU A 28 8.90 -8.08 1.57
CA LEU A 28 9.78 -7.34 2.44
C LEU A 28 10.11 -8.19 3.69
N TYR A 29 11.07 -7.73 4.45
CA TYR A 29 11.46 -8.38 5.70
C TYR A 29 10.87 -7.65 6.91
N VAL A 30 10.48 -8.45 7.91
CA VAL A 30 9.98 -7.99 9.20
C VAL A 30 10.87 -8.59 10.28
N GLN A 31 11.48 -7.73 11.07
CA GLN A 31 12.23 -8.12 12.27
C GLN A 31 11.28 -8.07 13.47
N LEU A 32 11.09 -9.21 14.12
CA LEU A 32 10.27 -9.33 15.33
C LEU A 32 11.08 -10.03 16.43
N GLY A 33 11.44 -9.30 17.46
CA GLY A 33 12.44 -9.75 18.43
C GLY A 33 13.78 -10.04 17.74
N ASP A 34 14.33 -11.24 17.99
CA ASP A 34 15.62 -11.69 17.43
C ASP A 34 15.50 -12.41 16.07
N ARG A 35 14.32 -12.45 15.49
CA ARG A 35 14.06 -13.20 14.25
C ARG A 35 13.63 -12.28 13.12
N THR A 36 14.06 -12.63 11.91
CA THR A 36 13.67 -12.00 10.66
C THR A 36 12.73 -12.91 9.89
N TYR A 37 11.64 -12.35 9.41
CA TYR A 37 10.56 -13.01 8.68
C TYR A 37 10.30 -12.34 7.35
N GLN A 38 9.61 -13.04 6.46
CA GLN A 38 9.13 -12.51 5.17
C GLN A 38 7.65 -12.15 5.27
N ASP A 39 7.33 -10.90 4.96
CA ASP A 39 5.98 -10.33 5.03
C ASP A 39 4.97 -11.11 4.18
N GLY A 40 3.93 -11.67 4.85
CA GLY A 40 2.88 -12.46 4.22
C GLY A 40 3.28 -13.89 3.81
N VAL A 41 4.51 -14.34 4.16
CA VAL A 41 5.00 -15.69 3.89
C VAL A 41 5.09 -16.51 5.18
N ASP A 42 5.84 -16.04 6.14
CA ASP A 42 6.09 -16.74 7.41
C ASP A 42 5.77 -15.89 8.65
N ILE A 43 5.18 -14.72 8.44
CA ILE A 43 4.59 -13.84 9.46
C ILE A 43 3.38 -13.10 8.91
N PHE A 44 2.38 -12.90 9.78
CA PHE A 44 1.13 -12.18 9.48
C PHE A 44 0.89 -11.07 10.50
N PRO A 45 0.06 -10.06 10.18
CA PRO A 45 -0.15 -8.88 11.05
C PRO A 45 -0.59 -9.23 12.47
N ASP A 46 -1.37 -10.29 12.64
CA ASP A 46 -1.84 -10.71 13.97
C ASP A 46 -0.72 -11.25 14.84
N ASP A 47 0.31 -11.89 14.27
CA ASP A 47 1.50 -12.36 15.02
C ASP A 47 2.25 -11.17 15.61
N ILE A 48 2.38 -10.07 14.83
CA ILE A 48 3.01 -8.83 15.28
C ILE A 48 2.23 -8.23 16.45
N TYR A 49 0.90 -8.15 16.32
CA TYR A 49 0.06 -7.56 17.36
C TYR A 49 0.01 -8.40 18.62
N GLN A 50 0.01 -9.73 18.51
CA GLN A 50 0.11 -10.65 19.65
C GLN A 50 1.45 -10.48 20.38
N HIS A 51 2.56 -10.42 19.65
CA HIS A 51 3.88 -10.19 20.24
C HIS A 51 3.93 -8.88 21.04
N ILE A 52 3.42 -7.78 20.48
CA ILE A 52 3.40 -6.49 21.16
C ILE A 52 2.47 -6.50 22.37
N THR A 53 1.31 -7.16 22.27
CA THR A 53 0.37 -7.30 23.39
C THR A 53 0.97 -8.12 24.53
N ALA A 54 1.82 -9.08 24.21
CA ALA A 54 2.57 -9.87 25.20
C ALA A 54 3.78 -9.10 25.83
N GLY A 55 3.95 -7.83 25.49
CA GLY A 55 5.02 -6.96 26.03
C GLY A 55 6.30 -6.94 25.19
N GLY A 56 6.28 -7.53 24.01
CA GLY A 56 7.39 -7.48 23.07
C GLY A 56 7.59 -6.10 22.43
N ALA A 57 8.76 -5.89 21.85
CA ALA A 57 9.09 -4.64 21.15
C ALA A 57 8.30 -4.50 19.85
N LEU A 58 8.12 -3.26 19.35
CA LEU A 58 7.56 -3.02 18.03
C LEU A 58 8.46 -3.65 16.95
N ALA A 59 7.81 -4.25 15.95
CA ALA A 59 8.50 -4.77 14.78
C ALA A 59 9.20 -3.64 14.01
N THR A 60 10.32 -3.98 13.38
CA THR A 60 10.99 -3.14 12.38
C THR A 60 10.94 -3.83 11.02
N THR A 61 11.08 -3.07 9.95
CA THR A 61 10.97 -3.59 8.59
C THR A 61 12.22 -3.29 7.78
N ALA A 62 12.55 -4.17 6.83
CA ALA A 62 13.63 -3.97 5.90
C ALA A 62 13.17 -4.21 4.46
N ALA A 63 13.77 -3.48 3.52
CA ALA A 63 13.51 -3.61 2.10
C ALA A 63 13.87 -5.01 1.59
N VAL A 64 13.27 -5.41 0.48
CA VAL A 64 13.77 -6.53 -0.34
C VAL A 64 15.22 -6.22 -0.71
N ASN A 65 16.12 -7.16 -0.45
CA ASN A 65 17.53 -6.95 -0.69
C ASN A 65 17.90 -7.17 -2.17
N LEU A 66 19.08 -6.67 -2.56
CA LEU A 66 19.56 -6.76 -3.94
C LEU A 66 19.64 -8.21 -4.45
N SER A 67 20.11 -9.14 -3.63
CA SER A 67 20.27 -10.55 -4.04
C SER A 67 18.94 -11.24 -4.32
N ASP A 68 17.89 -10.89 -3.60
CA ASP A 68 16.54 -11.41 -3.84
C ASP A 68 15.96 -10.89 -5.15
N TYR A 69 16.16 -9.60 -5.44
CA TYR A 69 15.78 -9.03 -6.73
C TYR A 69 16.55 -9.67 -7.90
N VAL A 70 17.88 -9.81 -7.79
CA VAL A 70 18.70 -10.46 -8.82
C VAL A 70 18.22 -11.89 -9.08
N ARG A 71 17.96 -12.66 -8.02
CA ARG A 71 17.43 -14.04 -8.15
C ARG A 71 16.08 -14.07 -8.85
N ALA A 72 15.16 -13.18 -8.45
CA ALA A 72 13.82 -13.11 -9.03
C ALA A 72 13.87 -12.67 -10.50
N PHE A 73 14.56 -11.58 -10.81
CA PHE A 73 14.64 -11.04 -12.15
C PHE A 73 15.39 -11.95 -13.11
N SER A 74 16.46 -12.63 -12.66
CA SER A 74 17.14 -13.66 -13.45
C SER A 74 16.23 -14.81 -13.87
N ALA A 75 15.35 -15.25 -12.99
CA ALA A 75 14.40 -16.31 -13.31
C ALA A 75 13.28 -15.82 -14.26
N LEU A 76 12.76 -14.61 -14.01
CA LEU A 76 11.63 -14.06 -14.74
C LEU A 76 12.01 -13.56 -16.14
N SER A 77 13.17 -12.90 -16.30
CA SER A 77 13.65 -12.37 -17.58
C SER A 77 13.84 -13.45 -18.65
N ARG A 78 14.14 -14.68 -18.23
CA ARG A 78 14.26 -15.85 -19.14
C ARG A 78 12.93 -16.46 -19.55
N LYS A 79 11.88 -16.22 -18.77
CA LYS A 79 10.58 -16.89 -18.94
C LYS A 79 9.55 -16.01 -19.67
N TYR A 80 9.68 -14.70 -19.54
CA TYR A 80 8.72 -13.74 -20.06
C TYR A 80 9.35 -12.79 -21.06
N ASP A 81 8.58 -12.34 -22.05
CA ASP A 81 9.03 -11.35 -23.03
C ASP A 81 9.39 -10.04 -22.34
N PHE A 82 8.64 -9.68 -21.29
CA PHE A 82 8.98 -8.57 -20.40
C PHE A 82 8.45 -8.77 -18.98
N VAL A 83 9.09 -8.10 -18.03
CA VAL A 83 8.72 -8.04 -16.61
C VAL A 83 8.58 -6.58 -16.21
N ILE A 84 7.49 -6.24 -15.54
CA ILE A 84 7.35 -4.92 -14.89
C ILE A 84 7.23 -5.16 -13.39
N HIS A 85 8.16 -4.59 -12.63
CA HIS A 85 8.15 -4.62 -11.18
C HIS A 85 7.77 -3.25 -10.63
N ILE A 86 6.73 -3.22 -9.79
CA ILE A 86 6.26 -1.99 -9.15
C ILE A 86 6.66 -2.03 -7.68
N CYS A 87 7.32 -0.97 -7.22
CA CYS A 87 7.80 -0.84 -5.85
C CYS A 87 6.97 0.15 -5.03
N ILE A 88 6.99 -0.04 -3.72
CA ILE A 88 6.62 1.02 -2.76
C ILE A 88 7.42 2.29 -3.06
N SER A 89 6.86 3.46 -2.73
CA SER A 89 7.56 4.74 -2.89
C SER A 89 9.00 4.70 -2.35
N GLN A 90 9.93 5.19 -3.16
CA GLN A 90 11.35 5.35 -2.79
C GLN A 90 11.57 6.25 -1.55
N GLU A 91 10.59 7.07 -1.21
CA GLU A 91 10.62 7.91 -0.01
C GLU A 91 10.39 7.11 1.29
N PHE A 92 9.89 5.85 1.18
CA PHE A 92 9.59 5.00 2.33
C PHE A 92 10.59 3.86 2.49
N SER A 93 11.20 3.38 1.38
CA SER A 93 12.02 2.18 1.37
C SER A 93 13.07 2.22 0.25
N CYS A 94 14.18 1.50 0.44
CA CYS A 94 15.18 1.29 -0.61
C CYS A 94 14.76 0.22 -1.65
N CYS A 95 13.53 -0.31 -1.61
CA CYS A 95 13.07 -1.33 -2.56
C CYS A 95 13.27 -0.88 -4.01
N TYR A 96 12.84 0.32 -4.36
CA TYR A 96 12.99 0.86 -5.71
C TYR A 96 14.45 0.93 -6.15
N GLN A 97 15.34 1.46 -5.31
CA GLN A 97 16.76 1.55 -5.63
C GLN A 97 17.40 0.16 -5.83
N ASN A 98 17.11 -0.79 -4.93
CA ASN A 98 17.61 -2.16 -5.02
C ASN A 98 17.10 -2.87 -6.29
N ALA A 99 15.80 -2.69 -6.61
CA ALA A 99 15.18 -3.24 -7.80
C ALA A 99 15.80 -2.67 -9.09
N CYS A 100 16.03 -1.36 -9.16
CA CYS A 100 16.68 -0.72 -10.30
C CYS A 100 18.11 -1.24 -10.52
N LEU A 101 18.89 -1.40 -9.44
CA LEU A 101 20.23 -1.97 -9.52
C LEU A 101 20.21 -3.41 -10.04
N ALA A 102 19.24 -4.23 -9.58
CA ALA A 102 19.11 -5.60 -10.07
C ALA A 102 18.61 -5.66 -11.52
N ALA A 103 17.72 -4.77 -11.92
CA ALA A 103 17.13 -4.74 -13.26
C ALA A 103 18.13 -4.28 -14.33
N ALA A 104 19.17 -3.54 -13.97
CA ALA A 104 20.18 -3.03 -14.90
C ALA A 104 20.92 -4.13 -15.70
N GLU A 105 20.88 -5.37 -15.24
CA GLU A 105 21.44 -6.54 -15.91
C GLU A 105 20.51 -7.13 -16.99
N TYR A 106 19.27 -6.63 -17.15
CA TYR A 106 18.24 -7.23 -18.01
C TYR A 106 17.54 -6.19 -18.87
N GLU A 107 17.54 -6.39 -20.18
CA GLU A 107 16.90 -5.47 -21.15
C GLU A 107 15.36 -5.50 -21.10
N ASN A 108 14.79 -6.59 -20.58
CA ASN A 108 13.34 -6.82 -20.54
C ASN A 108 12.74 -6.72 -19.13
N VAL A 109 13.46 -6.14 -18.16
CA VAL A 109 12.96 -5.90 -16.80
C VAL A 109 12.85 -4.41 -16.54
N TYR A 110 11.65 -3.95 -16.25
CA TYR A 110 11.30 -2.55 -16.01
C TYR A 110 10.91 -2.37 -14.55
N VAL A 111 11.35 -1.28 -13.93
CA VAL A 111 11.03 -0.98 -12.52
C VAL A 111 10.30 0.36 -12.44
N VAL A 112 9.19 0.39 -11.70
CA VAL A 112 8.35 1.58 -11.50
C VAL A 112 8.26 1.90 -10.01
N ASP A 113 8.53 3.15 -9.64
CA ASP A 113 8.20 3.70 -8.33
C ASP A 113 6.70 4.03 -8.31
N SER A 114 5.91 3.36 -7.48
CA SER A 114 4.48 3.68 -7.36
C SER A 114 4.22 5.06 -6.74
N ARG A 115 5.21 5.66 -6.10
CA ARG A 115 5.09 6.88 -5.28
C ARG A 115 3.98 6.75 -4.22
N ASN A 116 3.64 5.54 -3.87
CA ASN A 116 2.54 5.18 -2.98
C ASN A 116 2.94 4.03 -2.05
N LEU A 117 2.01 3.63 -1.20
CA LEU A 117 2.08 2.47 -0.32
C LEU A 117 0.69 1.79 -0.27
N SER A 118 0.66 0.60 0.33
CA SER A 118 -0.58 -0.15 0.54
C SER A 118 -1.36 -0.30 -0.77
N THR A 119 -2.66 -0.33 -0.74
CA THR A 119 -3.48 -0.48 -1.96
C THR A 119 -3.45 0.74 -2.88
N GLY A 120 -2.88 1.89 -2.47
CA GLY A 120 -2.51 2.95 -3.41
C GLY A 120 -1.40 2.51 -4.37
N HIS A 121 -0.40 1.79 -3.86
CA HIS A 121 0.57 1.07 -4.66
C HIS A 121 -0.12 -0.08 -5.44
N GLY A 122 -1.01 -0.84 -4.78
CA GLY A 122 -1.80 -1.90 -5.41
C GLY A 122 -2.62 -1.43 -6.62
N LEU A 123 -3.17 -0.22 -6.60
CA LEU A 123 -3.87 0.38 -7.74
C LEU A 123 -2.95 0.56 -8.96
N VAL A 124 -1.70 0.99 -8.75
CA VAL A 124 -0.70 1.11 -9.83
C VAL A 124 -0.33 -0.27 -10.37
N VAL A 125 -0.23 -1.28 -9.50
CA VAL A 125 0.02 -2.68 -9.91
C VAL A 125 -1.11 -3.21 -10.78
N LEU A 126 -2.36 -3.00 -10.39
CA LEU A 126 -3.53 -3.43 -11.18
C LEU A 126 -3.66 -2.68 -12.50
N GLU A 127 -3.25 -1.42 -12.53
CA GLU A 127 -3.20 -0.66 -13.78
C GLU A 127 -2.13 -1.19 -14.73
N ALA A 128 -0.97 -1.65 -14.21
CA ALA A 128 0.05 -2.33 -15.02
C ALA A 128 -0.50 -3.63 -15.65
N VAL A 129 -1.26 -4.41 -14.88
CA VAL A 129 -1.92 -5.62 -15.39
C VAL A 129 -2.87 -5.27 -16.53
N ARG A 130 -3.76 -4.28 -16.33
CA ARG A 130 -4.72 -3.84 -17.34
C ARG A 130 -4.03 -3.43 -18.66
N CYS A 131 -2.99 -2.60 -18.58
CA CYS A 131 -2.24 -2.17 -19.74
C CYS A 131 -1.57 -3.34 -20.48
N ALA A 132 -1.04 -4.31 -19.74
CA ALA A 132 -0.41 -5.49 -20.32
C ALA A 132 -1.45 -6.42 -20.98
N GLU A 133 -2.64 -6.60 -20.39
CA GLU A 133 -3.76 -7.34 -20.95
C GLU A 133 -4.29 -6.70 -22.25
N GLU A 134 -4.26 -5.37 -22.35
CA GLU A 134 -4.59 -4.62 -23.56
C GLU A 134 -3.49 -4.69 -24.66
N GLY A 135 -2.38 -5.37 -24.37
CA GLY A 135 -1.28 -5.56 -25.31
C GLY A 135 -0.40 -4.33 -25.52
N MET A 136 -0.39 -3.41 -24.56
CA MET A 136 0.45 -2.21 -24.61
C MET A 136 1.95 -2.58 -24.56
N GLU A 137 2.78 -1.88 -25.31
CA GLU A 137 4.25 -2.05 -25.27
C GLU A 137 4.84 -1.69 -23.90
N PRO A 138 5.86 -2.42 -23.40
CA PRO A 138 6.38 -2.25 -22.03
C PRO A 138 6.80 -0.82 -21.70
N SER A 139 7.50 -0.12 -22.62
CA SER A 139 7.89 1.28 -22.41
C SER A 139 6.71 2.21 -22.23
N ARG A 140 5.64 1.96 -22.99
CA ARG A 140 4.41 2.75 -22.88
C ARG A 140 3.65 2.44 -21.60
N ILE A 141 3.69 1.19 -21.12
CA ILE A 141 3.13 0.84 -19.80
C ILE A 141 3.89 1.63 -18.72
N VAL A 142 5.22 1.66 -18.76
CA VAL A 142 6.02 2.40 -17.77
C VAL A 142 5.68 3.89 -17.78
N GLU A 143 5.64 4.53 -18.94
CA GLU A 143 5.25 5.94 -19.08
C GLU A 143 3.84 6.18 -18.49
N HIS A 144 2.88 5.31 -18.86
CA HIS A 144 1.51 5.38 -18.38
C HIS A 144 1.41 5.22 -16.85
N LEU A 145 2.19 4.30 -16.24
CA LEU A 145 2.20 4.11 -14.80
C LEU A 145 2.81 5.29 -14.06
N GLN A 146 3.87 5.90 -14.61
CA GLN A 146 4.48 7.10 -14.02
C GLN A 146 3.48 8.26 -13.95
N GLU A 147 2.67 8.46 -15.00
CA GLU A 147 1.57 9.43 -14.98
C GLU A 147 0.48 9.02 -13.99
N CYS A 148 0.11 7.72 -13.96
CA CYS A 148 -0.92 7.17 -13.08
C CYS A 148 -0.64 7.46 -11.60
N THR A 149 0.62 7.45 -11.18
CA THR A 149 0.98 7.70 -9.77
C THR A 149 0.47 9.05 -9.24
N ALA A 150 0.36 10.06 -10.09
CA ALA A 150 -0.16 11.39 -9.72
C ALA A 150 -1.69 11.42 -9.55
N HIS A 151 -2.39 10.40 -10.05
CA HIS A 151 -3.84 10.28 -9.99
C HIS A 151 -4.32 9.36 -8.84
N VAL A 152 -3.41 8.76 -8.08
CA VAL A 152 -3.76 7.95 -6.92
C VAL A 152 -4.15 8.85 -5.75
N ASP A 153 -5.37 8.70 -5.24
CA ASP A 153 -5.76 9.23 -3.94
C ASP A 153 -5.56 8.13 -2.89
N ALA A 154 -4.51 8.26 -2.10
CA ALA A 154 -4.19 7.34 -1.03
C ALA A 154 -4.20 8.08 0.31
N SER A 155 -5.10 7.66 1.19
CA SER A 155 -5.20 8.25 2.52
C SER A 155 -5.77 7.26 3.53
N PHE A 156 -5.51 7.51 4.81
CA PHE A 156 -5.98 6.67 5.90
C PHE A 156 -6.10 7.46 7.21
N ILE A 157 -6.95 6.99 8.12
CA ILE A 157 -7.14 7.57 9.45
C ILE A 157 -6.60 6.62 10.51
N LEU A 158 -5.88 7.18 11.48
CA LEU A 158 -5.22 6.44 12.55
C LEU A 158 -6.06 6.45 13.83
N SER A 159 -6.19 5.30 14.48
CA SER A 159 -6.71 5.21 15.85
C SER A 159 -5.61 5.45 16.89
N ARG A 160 -4.34 5.19 16.55
CA ARG A 160 -3.15 5.31 17.42
C ARG A 160 -2.02 5.98 16.64
N LEU A 161 -1.10 6.63 17.35
CA LEU A 161 0.02 7.36 16.76
C LEU A 161 1.40 6.76 17.07
N ASP A 162 1.48 5.96 18.11
CA ASP A 162 2.73 5.41 18.64
C ASP A 162 3.51 4.59 17.60
N TYR A 163 2.81 3.79 16.80
CA TYR A 163 3.40 3.01 15.70
C TYR A 163 4.00 3.92 14.63
N MET A 164 3.21 4.87 14.15
CA MET A 164 3.65 5.79 13.10
C MET A 164 4.79 6.69 13.54
N GLN A 165 4.77 7.15 14.81
CA GLN A 165 5.86 7.95 15.39
C GLN A 165 7.16 7.17 15.45
N LYS A 166 7.14 5.92 15.93
CA LYS A 166 8.31 5.05 16.00
C LYS A 166 8.77 4.56 14.64
N GLY A 167 7.84 4.36 13.70
CA GLY A 167 8.12 3.96 12.32
C GLY A 167 8.93 4.97 11.53
N GLY A 168 8.86 6.26 11.87
CA GLY A 168 9.70 7.32 11.31
C GLY A 168 9.46 7.66 9.83
N ARG A 169 8.45 7.12 9.16
CA ARG A 169 8.13 7.36 7.75
C ARG A 169 7.15 8.51 7.51
N CYS A 170 6.63 9.12 8.58
CA CYS A 170 5.76 10.29 8.51
C CYS A 170 6.24 11.37 9.49
N SER A 171 7.08 12.28 9.03
CA SER A 171 7.69 13.34 9.86
C SER A 171 6.65 14.25 10.49
N SER A 172 5.54 14.55 9.80
CA SER A 172 4.47 15.39 10.34
C SER A 172 3.71 14.75 11.50
N VAL A 173 3.74 13.43 11.66
CA VAL A 173 3.19 12.74 12.82
C VAL A 173 4.13 12.84 14.02
N ALA A 174 5.44 12.84 13.80
CA ALA A 174 6.43 12.99 14.87
C ALA A 174 6.27 14.33 15.63
N VAL A 175 5.81 15.38 14.94
CA VAL A 175 5.58 16.72 15.50
C VAL A 175 4.27 16.81 16.29
N LEU A 176 3.38 15.84 16.14
CA LEU A 176 2.09 15.84 16.83
C LEU A 176 2.23 15.44 18.32
N GLY A 177 3.01 15.94 19.14
CA GLY A 177 3.24 15.67 20.56
C GLY A 177 2.27 14.72 21.31
N ALA A 178 2.59 14.30 22.51
CA ALA A 178 1.88 13.28 23.30
C ALA A 178 0.45 13.65 23.76
N ASN A 179 0.00 14.90 23.61
CA ASN A 179 -1.29 15.38 24.13
C ASN A 179 -2.49 15.16 23.19
N LEU A 180 -2.48 14.13 22.39
CA LEU A 180 -3.54 13.85 21.39
C LEU A 180 -4.64 12.89 21.87
N LEU A 181 -4.94 12.88 23.16
CA LEU A 181 -6.13 12.20 23.69
C LEU A 181 -7.38 12.61 22.89
N LYS A 182 -7.96 11.70 22.11
CA LYS A 182 -9.14 11.84 21.27
C LYS A 182 -8.97 12.50 19.89
N LEU A 183 -7.74 12.79 19.42
CA LEU A 183 -7.53 13.18 18.02
C LEU A 183 -7.26 11.96 17.15
N ARG A 184 -7.87 11.95 15.98
CA ARG A 184 -7.69 10.93 14.93
C ARG A 184 -7.14 11.63 13.69
N PRO A 185 -5.82 11.63 13.48
CA PRO A 185 -5.27 12.25 12.28
C PRO A 185 -5.56 11.40 11.05
N ALA A 186 -5.89 12.07 9.96
CA ALA A 186 -5.85 11.49 8.63
C ALA A 186 -4.51 11.85 7.99
N ILE A 187 -3.92 10.84 7.39
CA ILE A 187 -2.67 10.90 6.64
C ILE A 187 -3.01 10.75 5.17
N GLU A 188 -2.37 11.53 4.31
CA GLU A 188 -2.42 11.33 2.87
C GLU A 188 -1.02 11.09 2.32
N VAL A 189 -0.96 10.41 1.19
CA VAL A 189 0.25 10.27 0.39
C VAL A 189 0.19 11.30 -0.73
N LYS A 190 1.17 12.16 -0.77
CA LYS A 190 1.32 13.16 -1.82
C LYS A 190 2.78 13.23 -2.26
N ASP A 191 3.02 13.21 -3.56
CA ASP A 191 4.36 13.23 -4.14
C ASP A 191 5.29 12.16 -3.56
N GLY A 192 4.74 10.97 -3.27
CA GLY A 192 5.49 9.84 -2.70
C GLY A 192 5.70 9.89 -1.19
N ARG A 193 5.20 10.92 -0.48
CA ARG A 193 5.46 11.17 0.95
C ARG A 193 4.17 11.19 1.76
N MET A 194 4.23 10.76 3.01
CA MET A 194 3.12 10.84 3.95
C MET A 194 3.08 12.18 4.68
N GLY A 195 1.87 12.74 4.78
CA GLY A 195 1.61 13.97 5.51
C GLY A 195 0.27 13.95 6.24
N VAL A 196 0.19 14.65 7.39
CA VAL A 196 -1.09 14.85 8.09
C VAL A 196 -1.91 15.87 7.29
N CYS A 197 -3.04 15.44 6.71
CA CYS A 197 -3.93 16.32 5.95
C CYS A 197 -5.07 16.87 6.79
N LYS A 198 -5.58 16.11 7.76
CA LYS A 198 -6.69 16.56 8.63
C LYS A 198 -6.64 15.86 9.99
N LYS A 199 -7.32 16.45 10.98
CA LYS A 199 -7.46 15.90 12.33
C LYS A 199 -8.93 15.85 12.69
N TYR A 200 -9.42 14.67 13.08
CA TYR A 200 -10.80 14.45 13.50
C TYR A 200 -10.90 14.29 15.01
N ARG A 201 -12.07 14.56 15.57
CA ARG A 201 -12.38 14.37 17.00
C ARG A 201 -13.69 13.63 17.15
N GLY A 202 -13.76 12.71 18.11
CA GLY A 202 -14.96 11.93 18.42
C GLY A 202 -14.68 10.45 18.56
N THR A 203 -15.75 9.65 18.49
CA THR A 203 -15.61 8.19 18.39
C THR A 203 -14.92 7.83 17.09
N PHE A 204 -14.22 6.70 17.07
CA PHE A 204 -13.48 6.30 15.87
C PHE A 204 -14.41 6.12 14.68
N GLU A 205 -15.59 5.51 14.90
CA GLU A 205 -16.63 5.35 13.88
C GLU A 205 -17.09 6.69 13.27
N ALA A 206 -17.39 7.67 14.11
CA ALA A 206 -17.79 9.01 13.63
C ALA A 206 -16.66 9.68 12.84
N CYS A 207 -15.41 9.50 13.27
CA CYS A 207 -14.25 10.03 12.55
C CYS A 207 -14.06 9.33 11.20
N VAL A 208 -14.27 8.02 11.10
CA VAL A 208 -14.20 7.27 9.83
C VAL A 208 -15.27 7.78 8.85
N LYS A 209 -16.53 7.96 9.31
CA LYS A 209 -17.61 8.53 8.48
C LYS A 209 -17.25 9.93 7.96
N ALA A 210 -16.76 10.79 8.84
CA ALA A 210 -16.37 12.16 8.49
C ALA A 210 -15.16 12.19 7.52
N TYR A 211 -14.19 11.32 7.73
CA TYR A 211 -13.03 11.16 6.87
C TYR A 211 -13.45 10.72 5.45
N ILE A 212 -14.28 9.68 5.32
CA ILE A 212 -14.74 9.19 4.01
C ILE A 212 -15.58 10.26 3.30
N LYS A 213 -16.44 10.97 4.04
CA LYS A 213 -17.16 12.12 3.53
C LYS A 213 -16.24 13.15 2.89
N ASP A 214 -15.18 13.56 3.61
CA ASP A 214 -14.22 14.55 3.11
C ASP A 214 -13.45 14.07 1.87
N ARG A 215 -13.21 12.75 1.74
CA ARG A 215 -12.50 12.20 0.59
C ARG A 215 -13.38 12.05 -0.65
N LEU A 216 -14.67 11.76 -0.49
CA LEU A 216 -15.53 11.35 -1.61
C LEU A 216 -16.68 12.32 -1.93
N GLN A 217 -17.19 13.08 -0.94
CA GLN A 217 -18.35 13.94 -1.18
C GLN A 217 -18.02 15.07 -2.17
N GLY A 218 -18.83 15.16 -3.23
CA GLY A 218 -18.69 16.22 -4.25
C GLY A 218 -17.44 16.08 -5.12
N LYS A 219 -16.74 14.96 -5.03
CA LYS A 219 -15.64 14.66 -5.94
C LYS A 219 -16.18 14.23 -7.29
N THR A 220 -15.56 14.75 -8.34
CA THR A 220 -15.83 14.44 -9.75
C THR A 220 -14.55 13.87 -10.37
N GLN A 221 -14.66 13.29 -11.54
CA GLN A 221 -13.53 12.72 -12.28
C GLN A 221 -12.83 11.57 -11.50
N LEU A 222 -13.63 10.76 -10.77
CA LEU A 222 -13.14 9.54 -10.15
C LEU A 222 -13.18 8.41 -11.15
N ASP A 223 -12.13 7.60 -11.16
CA ASP A 223 -12.18 6.28 -11.78
C ASP A 223 -13.08 5.38 -10.91
N LEU A 224 -14.30 5.18 -11.34
CA LEU A 224 -15.31 4.45 -10.59
C LEU A 224 -15.18 2.92 -10.71
N ARG A 225 -14.19 2.40 -11.44
CA ARG A 225 -13.97 0.96 -11.57
C ARG A 225 -13.72 0.30 -10.20
N ARG A 226 -12.96 0.96 -9.31
CA ARG A 226 -12.57 0.34 -8.02
C ARG A 226 -12.23 1.36 -6.95
N VAL A 227 -12.61 1.02 -5.71
CA VAL A 227 -12.12 1.66 -4.49
C VAL A 227 -11.64 0.59 -3.51
N PHE A 228 -10.52 0.83 -2.86
CA PHE A 228 -10.05 0.01 -1.76
C PHE A 228 -10.44 0.60 -0.41
N ILE A 229 -10.93 -0.26 0.48
CA ILE A 229 -11.03 -0.01 1.92
C ILE A 229 -9.98 -0.92 2.57
N THR A 230 -8.83 -0.35 2.88
CA THR A 230 -7.71 -1.12 3.45
C THR A 230 -7.57 -0.84 4.93
N HIS A 231 -7.43 -1.89 5.75
CA HIS A 231 -7.35 -1.75 7.19
C HIS A 231 -6.26 -2.61 7.83
N SER A 232 -5.74 -2.17 8.98
CA SER A 232 -4.73 -2.88 9.77
C SER A 232 -5.31 -3.53 11.04
N GLY A 233 -6.52 -4.11 10.92
CA GLY A 233 -7.23 -4.71 12.04
C GLY A 233 -8.15 -3.73 12.74
N VAL A 234 -9.32 -3.50 12.13
CA VAL A 234 -10.48 -2.82 12.75
C VAL A 234 -11.61 -3.83 12.94
N PRO A 235 -12.55 -3.59 13.87
CA PRO A 235 -13.77 -4.38 13.99
C PRO A 235 -14.60 -4.36 12.72
N ASP A 236 -15.33 -5.45 12.45
CA ASP A 236 -16.18 -5.59 11.25
C ASP A 236 -17.22 -4.48 11.14
N GLU A 237 -17.75 -3.98 12.26
CA GLU A 237 -18.69 -2.87 12.30
C GLU A 237 -18.10 -1.58 11.71
N ILE A 238 -16.79 -1.38 11.86
CA ILE A 238 -16.09 -0.23 11.27
C ILE A 238 -15.91 -0.42 9.76
N ILE A 239 -15.67 -1.65 9.31
CA ILE A 239 -15.58 -1.99 7.88
C ILE A 239 -16.93 -1.74 7.22
N GLU A 240 -18.02 -2.23 7.79
CA GLU A 240 -19.37 -2.03 7.26
C GLU A 240 -19.78 -0.54 7.28
N THR A 241 -19.39 0.18 8.33
CA THR A 241 -19.54 1.64 8.38
C THR A 241 -18.82 2.34 7.25
N ALA A 242 -17.59 1.91 6.93
CA ALA A 242 -16.80 2.48 5.85
C ALA A 242 -17.42 2.18 4.48
N LYS A 243 -17.85 0.93 4.23
CA LYS A 243 -18.56 0.54 3.00
C LYS A 243 -19.84 1.38 2.79
N ALA A 244 -20.67 1.48 3.81
CA ALA A 244 -21.91 2.27 3.76
C ALA A 244 -21.60 3.76 3.48
N ALA A 245 -20.57 4.31 4.08
CA ALA A 245 -20.15 5.68 3.84
C ALA A 245 -19.62 5.88 2.40
N VAL A 246 -18.82 4.96 1.86
CA VAL A 246 -18.38 5.02 0.46
C VAL A 246 -19.58 5.04 -0.48
N LEU A 247 -20.51 4.09 -0.33
CA LEU A 247 -21.71 3.96 -1.16
C LEU A 247 -22.65 5.18 -1.07
N SER A 248 -22.61 5.92 0.04
CA SER A 248 -23.43 7.13 0.18
C SER A 248 -22.95 8.33 -0.60
N TYR A 249 -21.69 8.31 -1.08
CA TYR A 249 -21.08 9.42 -1.81
C TYR A 249 -20.71 9.09 -3.25
N GLN A 250 -20.34 7.83 -3.55
CA GLN A 250 -19.88 7.42 -4.88
C GLN A 250 -20.32 5.98 -5.19
N ASN A 251 -20.62 5.72 -6.47
CA ASN A 251 -21.05 4.41 -6.96
C ASN A 251 -19.88 3.72 -7.68
N PHE A 252 -18.90 3.23 -6.91
CA PHE A 252 -17.85 2.41 -7.47
C PHE A 252 -18.39 1.03 -7.90
N GLU A 253 -17.89 0.51 -9.03
CA GLU A 253 -18.26 -0.81 -9.54
C GLU A 253 -17.78 -1.92 -8.59
N GLU A 254 -16.60 -1.73 -7.98
CA GLU A 254 -16.01 -2.68 -7.05
C GLU A 254 -15.52 -1.97 -5.77
N ILE A 255 -15.98 -2.45 -4.62
CA ILE A 255 -15.45 -2.05 -3.30
C ILE A 255 -14.63 -3.21 -2.76
N CYS A 256 -13.30 -3.08 -2.83
CA CYS A 256 -12.36 -4.08 -2.34
C CYS A 256 -12.01 -3.81 -0.87
N VAL A 257 -12.29 -4.76 0.02
CA VAL A 257 -11.79 -4.70 1.39
C VAL A 257 -10.56 -5.55 1.51
N THR A 258 -9.44 -4.97 1.97
CA THR A 258 -8.16 -5.68 2.14
C THR A 258 -7.57 -5.44 3.52
N ARG A 259 -6.78 -6.42 3.98
CA ARG A 259 -5.97 -6.32 5.19
C ARG A 259 -4.56 -5.87 4.80
N ALA A 260 -4.07 -4.79 5.42
CA ALA A 260 -2.70 -4.36 5.25
C ALA A 260 -1.72 -5.44 5.74
N GLY A 261 -0.67 -5.71 4.96
CA GLY A 261 0.39 -6.67 5.29
C GLY A 261 1.23 -6.26 6.50
N CYS A 262 2.20 -7.09 6.85
CA CYS A 262 3.02 -6.88 8.05
C CYS A 262 3.81 -5.59 8.01
N THR A 263 4.39 -5.26 6.84
CA THR A 263 5.19 -4.04 6.70
C THR A 263 4.36 -2.80 6.98
N VAL A 264 3.21 -2.66 6.33
CA VAL A 264 2.32 -1.51 6.54
C VAL A 264 1.74 -1.51 7.95
N SER A 265 1.29 -2.66 8.45
CA SER A 265 0.74 -2.83 9.81
C SER A 265 1.75 -2.48 10.91
N SER A 266 3.04 -2.79 10.74
CA SER A 266 4.10 -2.43 11.69
C SER A 266 4.28 -0.92 11.85
N HIS A 267 4.01 -0.14 10.81
CA HIS A 267 4.15 1.31 10.82
C HIS A 267 2.85 2.06 11.14
N CYS A 268 1.69 1.50 10.75
CA CYS A 268 0.38 2.14 10.97
C CYS A 268 -0.27 1.74 12.29
N GLY A 269 0.04 0.55 12.80
CA GLY A 269 -0.56 -0.03 13.99
C GLY A 269 -2.00 -0.50 13.81
N PRO A 270 -2.55 -1.22 14.79
CA PRO A 270 -3.94 -1.70 14.75
C PRO A 270 -4.93 -0.53 14.81
N GLY A 271 -6.08 -0.71 14.16
CA GLY A 271 -7.13 0.30 14.12
C GLY A 271 -6.91 1.41 13.09
N THR A 272 -6.07 1.19 12.09
CA THR A 272 -5.94 2.08 10.92
C THR A 272 -6.90 1.62 9.84
N ILE A 273 -7.56 2.56 9.15
CA ILE A 273 -8.39 2.29 7.98
C ILE A 273 -8.22 3.41 6.95
N GLY A 274 -8.10 3.03 5.68
CA GLY A 274 -7.91 3.93 4.56
C GLY A 274 -8.93 3.71 3.45
N VAL A 275 -9.14 4.74 2.64
CA VAL A 275 -9.87 4.68 1.37
C VAL A 275 -8.94 5.15 0.27
N LEU A 276 -8.74 4.30 -0.74
CA LEU A 276 -7.76 4.50 -1.80
C LEU A 276 -8.41 4.25 -3.15
N PHE A 277 -8.24 5.17 -4.08
CA PHE A 277 -8.87 5.13 -5.40
C PHE A 277 -8.05 5.93 -6.41
N LEU A 278 -8.46 5.88 -7.68
CA LEU A 278 -7.89 6.67 -8.76
C LEU A 278 -8.81 7.81 -9.16
N TYR A 279 -8.23 8.91 -9.60
CA TYR A 279 -8.92 9.92 -10.42
C TYR A 279 -8.82 9.52 -11.91
N GLU A 280 -9.84 9.91 -12.69
CA GLU A 280 -9.74 9.88 -14.15
C GLU A 280 -8.59 10.78 -14.63
N ARG A 281 -8.08 10.46 -15.80
CA ARG A 281 -7.01 11.21 -16.46
C ARG A 281 -7.55 12.22 -17.43
#